data_c801bc704a8eb109901d61fb9cfb6116
#
_entry.id   c801bc704a8eb109901d61fb9cfb6116
#
_cell.length_a   1.000
_cell.length_b   1.000
_cell.length_c   1.000
_cell.angle_alpha   90.00
_cell.angle_beta   90.00
_cell.angle_gamma   90.00
#
_symmetry.space_group_name_H-M   'P 1'
#
loop_
_entity.id
_entity.type
_entity.pdbx_description
1 polymer ?
#
loop_
_entity_poly.entity_id
_entity_poly.type
_entity_poly.pdbx_seq_one_letter_code
_entity_poly.pdbx_strand_id
1 'polypeptide(L)'
;MTTHDTEFDTRSNNSTDAVPRPPWRALSALLIGTFITAIDFFIVNVALPSMQVELHATQGAVEWFVAAFSLGTAAALLTAARISDRFGRRRAFVIGIAVFIAASVLCAAAADAEALVIGRFIQGVATAFVTTSVMAMIGSVFHGPARARAVGLYA
;
A
#
# COMPACT_ATOMS: atom_id res chain seq x y z
N MET A 1 49.21 -10.05 -53.97
CA MET A 1 47.77 -9.74 -54.17
C MET A 1 46.98 -10.64 -53.24
N THR A 2 46.94 -10.24 -52.00
CA THR A 2 46.42 -11.02 -50.88
C THR A 2 45.07 -10.46 -50.52
N THR A 3 44.00 -11.23 -50.83
CA THR A 3 42.64 -10.97 -50.46
C THR A 3 42.46 -11.35 -48.99
N HIS A 4 42.28 -10.35 -48.19
CA HIS A 4 41.91 -10.50 -46.74
C HIS A 4 40.41 -10.68 -46.67
N ASP A 5 39.98 -11.95 -46.59
CA ASP A 5 38.59 -12.30 -46.29
C ASP A 5 38.32 -11.93 -44.84
N THR A 6 37.66 -10.80 -44.62
CA THR A 6 37.06 -10.43 -43.35
C THR A 6 35.80 -11.27 -43.17
N GLU A 7 35.97 -12.42 -42.54
CA GLU A 7 34.89 -13.26 -42.01
C GLU A 7 34.16 -12.48 -40.89
N PHE A 8 33.06 -11.86 -41.29
CA PHE A 8 32.16 -11.17 -40.37
C PHE A 8 31.48 -12.24 -39.52
N ASP A 9 32.08 -12.51 -38.36
CA ASP A 9 31.52 -13.43 -37.35
C ASP A 9 30.17 -12.87 -36.86
N THR A 10 29.12 -13.19 -37.57
CA THR A 10 27.74 -13.04 -37.15
C THR A 10 27.41 -14.04 -36.04
N ARG A 11 28.14 -13.96 -34.93
CA ARG A 11 27.64 -14.54 -33.69
C ARG A 11 26.37 -13.76 -33.30
N SER A 12 25.29 -14.22 -33.91
CA SER A 12 23.95 -13.94 -33.44
C SER A 12 23.93 -14.19 -31.93
N ASN A 13 24.09 -13.09 -31.18
CA ASN A 13 23.89 -13.06 -29.73
C ASN A 13 22.39 -13.26 -29.47
N ASN A 14 21.98 -14.52 -29.65
CA ASN A 14 20.64 -14.99 -29.34
C ASN A 14 20.50 -15.21 -27.81
N SER A 15 21.00 -14.24 -27.04
CA SER A 15 20.54 -14.07 -25.69
C SER A 15 19.09 -13.60 -25.81
N THR A 16 18.18 -14.57 -25.92
CA THR A 16 16.80 -14.40 -25.53
C THR A 16 16.83 -13.88 -24.08
N ASP A 17 16.92 -12.56 -23.94
CA ASP A 17 16.63 -11.87 -22.71
C ASP A 17 15.20 -12.28 -22.33
N ALA A 18 15.13 -13.35 -21.54
CA ALA A 18 13.87 -13.81 -20.96
C ALA A 18 13.39 -12.65 -20.09
N VAL A 19 12.52 -11.81 -20.65
CA VAL A 19 11.85 -10.75 -19.90
C VAL A 19 11.27 -11.42 -18.67
N PRO A 20 11.74 -11.10 -17.46
CA PRO A 20 11.28 -11.76 -16.25
C PRO A 20 9.77 -11.64 -16.21
N ARG A 21 9.09 -12.79 -16.18
CA ARG A 21 7.62 -12.79 -16.11
C ARG A 21 7.20 -11.96 -14.90
N PRO A 22 6.38 -10.93 -15.08
CA PRO A 22 6.00 -10.07 -13.98
C PRO A 22 5.40 -10.94 -12.86
N PRO A 23 5.81 -10.76 -11.60
CA PRO A 23 5.38 -11.60 -10.49
C PRO A 23 3.95 -11.27 -10.08
N TRP A 24 2.97 -11.75 -10.86
CA TRP A 24 1.55 -11.53 -10.60
C TRP A 24 1.13 -11.99 -9.20
N ARG A 25 1.83 -13.01 -8.64
CA ARG A 25 1.63 -13.45 -7.25
C ARG A 25 2.01 -12.37 -6.22
N ALA A 26 3.04 -11.60 -6.49
CA ALA A 26 3.39 -10.46 -5.64
C ALA A 26 2.36 -9.34 -5.77
N LEU A 27 1.88 -9.07 -6.98
CA LEU A 27 0.81 -8.09 -7.20
C LEU A 27 -0.48 -8.47 -6.45
N SER A 28 -0.90 -9.73 -6.50
CA SER A 28 -2.11 -10.16 -5.77
C SER A 28 -1.98 -9.96 -4.26
N ALA A 29 -0.81 -10.23 -3.67
CA ALA A 29 -0.57 -9.97 -2.24
C ALA A 29 -0.66 -8.46 -1.91
N LEU A 30 -0.13 -7.60 -2.79
CA LEU A 30 -0.22 -6.14 -2.62
C LEU A 30 -1.67 -5.64 -2.74
N LEU A 31 -2.42 -6.16 -3.72
CA LEU A 31 -3.83 -5.81 -3.92
C LEU A 31 -4.68 -6.26 -2.74
N ILE A 32 -4.46 -7.45 -2.19
CA ILE A 32 -5.18 -7.93 -1.01
C ILE A 32 -4.91 -7.01 0.20
N GLY A 33 -3.65 -6.64 0.44
CA GLY A 33 -3.30 -5.71 1.53
C GLY A 33 -3.98 -4.35 1.38
N THR A 34 -3.99 -3.79 0.17
CA THR A 34 -4.69 -2.53 -0.12
C THR A 34 -6.20 -2.67 0.03
N PHE A 35 -6.76 -3.78 -0.43
CA PHE A 35 -8.19 -4.05 -0.34
C PHE A 35 -8.67 -4.12 1.11
N ILE A 36 -7.87 -4.72 2.01
CA ILE A 36 -8.17 -4.76 3.45
C ILE A 36 -8.26 -3.34 4.01
N THR A 37 -7.31 -2.45 3.69
CA THR A 37 -7.35 -1.06 4.18
C THR A 37 -8.51 -0.26 3.58
N ALA A 38 -8.89 -0.53 2.34
CA ALA A 38 -10.05 0.10 1.70
C ALA A 38 -11.38 -0.36 2.32
N ILE A 39 -11.55 -1.67 2.54
CA ILE A 39 -12.76 -2.21 3.19
C ILE A 39 -12.92 -1.62 4.59
N ASP A 40 -11.86 -1.54 5.39
CA ASP A 40 -11.92 -0.96 6.73
C ASP A 40 -12.45 0.48 6.70
N PHE A 41 -11.97 1.29 5.75
CA PHE A 41 -12.47 2.65 5.57
C PHE A 41 -13.98 2.68 5.29
N PHE A 42 -14.47 1.81 4.41
CA PHE A 42 -15.90 1.74 4.09
C PHE A 42 -16.75 1.18 5.23
N ILE A 43 -16.29 0.11 5.91
CA ILE A 43 -16.99 -0.50 7.03
C ILE A 43 -17.20 0.52 8.16
N VAL A 44 -16.17 1.29 8.49
CA VAL A 44 -16.29 2.31 9.53
C VAL A 44 -17.33 3.37 9.17
N ASN A 45 -17.33 3.85 7.92
CA ASN A 45 -18.35 4.83 7.49
C ASN A 45 -19.79 4.30 7.62
N VAL A 46 -20.01 3.00 7.37
CA VAL A 46 -21.32 2.35 7.57
C VAL A 46 -21.64 2.16 9.05
N ALA A 47 -20.62 1.89 9.87
CA ALA A 47 -20.78 1.64 11.30
C ALA A 47 -20.87 2.92 12.16
N LEU A 48 -20.61 4.12 11.59
CA LEU A 48 -20.64 5.39 12.33
C LEU A 48 -21.90 5.59 13.20
N PRO A 49 -23.12 5.33 12.70
CA PRO A 49 -24.32 5.53 13.52
C PRO A 49 -24.39 4.62 14.74
N SER A 50 -24.00 3.34 14.60
CA SER A 50 -23.96 2.40 15.71
C SER A 50 -22.87 2.75 16.72
N MET A 51 -21.69 3.12 16.27
CA MET A 51 -20.59 3.57 17.13
C MET A 51 -20.97 4.82 17.93
N GLN A 52 -21.72 5.75 17.33
CA GLN A 52 -22.22 6.95 18.03
C GLN A 52 -23.11 6.58 19.21
N VAL A 53 -23.99 5.62 19.02
CA VAL A 53 -24.92 5.17 20.08
C VAL A 53 -24.18 4.39 21.16
N GLU A 54 -23.36 3.42 20.80
CA GLU A 54 -22.65 2.54 21.73
C GLU A 54 -21.61 3.27 22.59
N LEU A 55 -20.88 4.22 22.00
CA LEU A 55 -19.84 5.01 22.69
C LEU A 55 -20.39 6.30 23.29
N HIS A 56 -21.73 6.54 23.23
CA HIS A 56 -22.34 7.80 23.64
C HIS A 56 -21.61 9.04 23.08
N ALA A 57 -21.10 8.90 21.83
CA ALA A 57 -20.24 9.88 21.21
C ALA A 57 -21.04 11.12 20.75
N THR A 58 -20.46 12.29 20.93
CA THR A 58 -21.00 13.53 20.38
C THR A 58 -20.85 13.55 18.86
N GLN A 59 -21.66 14.35 18.15
CA GLN A 59 -21.54 14.52 16.70
C GLN A 59 -20.10 14.91 16.27
N GLY A 60 -19.45 15.79 17.04
CA GLY A 60 -18.06 16.17 16.77
C GLY A 60 -17.07 15.01 16.91
N ALA A 61 -17.28 14.10 17.88
CA ALA A 61 -16.44 12.92 18.03
C ALA A 61 -16.55 11.97 16.82
N VAL A 62 -17.77 11.80 16.29
CA VAL A 62 -18.01 10.99 15.09
C VAL A 62 -17.27 11.54 13.87
N GLU A 63 -17.25 12.84 13.69
CA GLU A 63 -16.47 13.49 12.63
C GLU A 63 -14.98 13.21 12.78
N TRP A 64 -14.47 13.20 14.03
CA TRP A 64 -13.08 12.86 14.30
C TRP A 64 -12.72 11.39 13.99
N PHE A 65 -13.67 10.44 14.01
CA PHE A 65 -13.40 9.05 13.64
C PHE A 65 -12.93 8.92 12.19
N VAL A 66 -13.48 9.72 11.28
CA VAL A 66 -13.08 9.77 9.87
C VAL A 66 -11.89 10.71 9.65
N ALA A 67 -11.93 11.88 10.28
CA ALA A 67 -10.90 12.91 10.12
C ALA A 67 -9.54 12.43 10.64
N ALA A 68 -9.49 11.73 11.78
CA ALA A 68 -8.24 11.23 12.36
C ALA A 68 -7.52 10.23 11.43
N PHE A 69 -8.25 9.33 10.77
CA PHE A 69 -7.68 8.42 9.79
C PHE A 69 -7.06 9.18 8.61
N SER A 70 -7.80 10.13 8.03
CA SER A 70 -7.33 10.94 6.91
C SER A 70 -6.14 11.80 7.29
N LEU A 71 -6.16 12.40 8.49
CA LEU A 71 -5.07 13.21 9.03
C LEU A 71 -3.82 12.36 9.24
N GLY A 72 -3.94 11.18 9.85
CA GLY A 72 -2.84 10.24 10.04
C GLY A 72 -2.20 9.83 8.72
N THR A 73 -3.04 9.51 7.72
CA THR A 73 -2.55 9.16 6.38
C THR A 73 -1.80 10.32 5.73
N ALA A 74 -2.39 11.51 5.72
CA ALA A 74 -1.79 12.69 5.09
C ALA A 74 -0.48 13.09 5.77
N ALA A 75 -0.44 13.14 7.10
CA ALA A 75 0.74 13.52 7.88
C ALA A 75 1.90 12.54 7.68
N ALA A 76 1.61 11.24 7.55
CA ALA A 76 2.63 10.21 7.41
C ALA A 76 3.10 9.97 5.96
N LEU A 77 2.37 10.41 4.94
CA LEU A 77 2.58 10.01 3.54
C LEU A 77 4.02 10.25 3.05
N LEU A 78 4.55 11.45 3.24
CA LEU A 78 5.91 11.80 2.79
C LEU A 78 6.99 11.08 3.59
N THR A 79 6.78 10.97 4.91
CA THR A 79 7.71 10.28 5.81
C THR A 79 7.72 8.78 5.52
N ALA A 80 6.55 8.17 5.33
CA ALA A 80 6.39 6.78 4.97
C ALA A 80 7.09 6.45 3.64
N ALA A 81 6.98 7.31 2.62
CA ALA A 81 7.67 7.13 1.35
C ALA A 81 9.20 7.11 1.54
N ARG A 82 9.77 8.07 2.26
CA ARG A 82 11.22 8.14 2.54
C ARG A 82 11.71 6.95 3.35
N ILE A 83 10.97 6.55 4.37
CA ILE A 83 11.30 5.40 5.21
C ILE A 83 11.23 4.11 4.39
N SER A 84 10.20 3.94 3.57
CA SER A 84 10.04 2.78 2.69
C SER A 84 11.18 2.64 1.69
N ASP A 85 11.65 3.74 1.12
CA ASP A 85 12.79 3.73 0.20
C ASP A 85 14.12 3.41 0.90
N ARG A 86 14.31 3.85 2.17
CA ARG A 86 15.54 3.62 2.93
C ARG A 86 15.62 2.21 3.55
N PHE A 87 14.54 1.72 4.14
CA PHE A 87 14.51 0.46 4.89
C PHE A 87 13.98 -0.73 4.09
N GLY A 88 13.52 -0.48 2.85
CA GLY A 88 13.00 -1.49 1.94
C GLY A 88 11.48 -1.55 1.89
N ARG A 89 10.94 -1.39 0.70
CA ARG A 89 9.51 -1.30 0.39
C ARG A 89 8.70 -2.50 0.88
N ARG A 90 9.26 -3.73 0.72
CA ARG A 90 8.59 -4.94 1.20
C ARG A 90 8.45 -4.97 2.73
N ARG A 91 9.49 -4.55 3.45
CA ARG A 91 9.46 -4.51 4.92
C ARG A 91 8.47 -3.45 5.39
N ALA A 92 8.51 -2.26 4.80
CA ALA A 92 7.59 -1.18 5.13
C ALA A 92 6.13 -1.58 4.88
N PHE A 93 5.84 -2.29 3.79
CA PHE A 93 4.52 -2.84 3.51
C PHE A 93 4.05 -3.82 4.58
N VAL A 94 4.88 -4.82 4.93
CA VAL A 94 4.51 -5.84 5.93
C VAL A 94 4.31 -5.22 7.30
N ILE A 95 5.19 -4.30 7.71
CA ILE A 95 5.06 -3.57 8.99
C ILE A 95 3.80 -2.70 8.95
N GLY A 96 3.53 -2.00 7.85
CA GLY A 96 2.32 -1.20 7.67
C GLY A 96 1.05 -2.04 7.87
N ILE A 97 0.94 -3.20 7.21
CA ILE A 97 -0.19 -4.12 7.39
C ILE A 97 -0.28 -4.64 8.84
N ALA A 98 0.84 -5.02 9.46
CA ALA A 98 0.84 -5.51 10.84
C ALA A 98 0.35 -4.44 11.83
N VAL A 99 0.83 -3.21 11.69
CA VAL A 99 0.40 -2.06 12.51
C VAL A 99 -1.07 -1.74 12.25
N PHE A 100 -1.51 -1.80 10.99
CA PHE A 100 -2.91 -1.60 10.63
C PHE A 100 -3.83 -2.61 11.32
N ILE A 101 -3.50 -3.90 11.24
CA ILE A 101 -4.27 -4.97 11.91
C ILE A 101 -4.29 -4.77 13.42
N ALA A 102 -3.15 -4.47 14.05
CA ALA A 102 -3.08 -4.21 15.49
C ALA A 102 -3.96 -3.01 15.89
N ALA A 103 -3.92 -1.92 15.11
CA ALA A 103 -4.75 -0.76 15.34
C ALA A 103 -6.25 -1.05 15.10
N SER A 104 -6.61 -1.93 14.15
CA SER A 104 -7.99 -2.40 13.95
C SER A 104 -8.51 -3.16 15.18
N VAL A 105 -7.68 -4.01 15.79
CA VAL A 105 -8.02 -4.69 17.04
C VAL A 105 -8.21 -3.69 18.17
N LEU A 106 -7.34 -2.68 18.28
CA LEU A 106 -7.50 -1.60 19.27
C LEU A 106 -8.81 -0.82 19.07
N CYS A 107 -9.16 -0.49 17.82
CA CYS A 107 -10.44 0.16 17.52
C CYS A 107 -11.65 -0.71 17.90
N ALA A 108 -11.58 -2.02 17.64
CA ALA A 108 -12.64 -2.96 18.00
C ALA A 108 -12.79 -3.13 19.52
N ALA A 109 -11.72 -2.92 20.28
CA ALA A 109 -11.70 -3.00 21.74
C ALA A 109 -11.86 -1.64 22.42
N ALA A 110 -12.09 -0.57 21.66
CA ALA A 110 -12.21 0.78 22.20
C ALA A 110 -13.45 0.91 23.12
N ALA A 111 -13.22 1.33 24.35
CA ALA A 111 -14.28 1.51 25.33
C ALA A 111 -14.89 2.94 25.30
N ASP A 112 -14.20 3.88 24.65
CA ASP A 112 -14.60 5.27 24.54
C ASP A 112 -14.23 5.87 23.17
N ALA A 113 -14.79 7.04 22.87
CA ALA A 113 -14.58 7.73 21.60
C ALA A 113 -13.13 8.19 21.40
N GLU A 114 -12.42 8.52 22.48
CA GLU A 114 -11.04 9.00 22.39
C GLU A 114 -10.08 7.88 21.97
N ALA A 115 -10.21 6.70 22.56
CA ALA A 115 -9.44 5.51 22.18
C ALA A 115 -9.68 5.15 20.71
N LEU A 116 -10.93 5.27 20.23
CA LEU A 116 -11.27 5.03 18.84
C LEU A 116 -10.59 6.03 17.90
N VAL A 117 -10.60 7.33 18.23
CA VAL A 117 -9.92 8.38 17.45
C VAL A 117 -8.41 8.10 17.34
N ILE A 118 -7.77 7.74 18.46
CA ILE A 118 -6.34 7.39 18.47
C ILE A 118 -6.06 6.17 17.59
N GLY A 119 -6.86 5.13 17.73
CA GLY A 119 -6.75 3.93 16.90
C GLY A 119 -6.89 4.25 15.40
N ARG A 120 -7.86 5.09 15.03
CA ARG A 120 -8.07 5.57 13.64
C ARG A 120 -6.89 6.37 13.11
N PHE A 121 -6.29 7.21 13.94
CA PHE A 121 -5.08 7.94 13.54
C PHE A 121 -3.91 6.99 13.25
N ILE A 122 -3.68 5.99 14.12
CA ILE A 122 -2.63 4.96 13.92
C ILE A 122 -2.91 4.14 12.65
N GLN A 123 -4.16 3.74 12.40
CA GLN A 123 -4.55 3.07 11.15
C GLN A 123 -4.24 3.94 9.92
N GLY A 124 -4.51 5.24 9.99
CA GLY A 124 -4.18 6.19 8.93
C GLY A 124 -2.67 6.23 8.64
N VAL A 125 -1.83 6.33 9.68
CA VAL A 125 -0.37 6.27 9.54
C VAL A 125 0.07 4.96 8.89
N ALA A 126 -0.46 3.84 9.34
CA ALA A 126 -0.16 2.52 8.78
C ALA A 126 -0.55 2.42 7.29
N THR A 127 -1.71 2.97 6.92
CA THR A 127 -2.18 3.03 5.53
C THR A 127 -1.23 3.82 4.63
N ALA A 128 -0.62 4.91 5.12
CA ALA A 128 0.39 5.66 4.37
C ALA A 128 1.60 4.78 4.02
N PHE A 129 2.08 3.92 4.93
CA PHE A 129 3.16 2.97 4.66
C PHE A 129 2.74 1.91 3.63
N VAL A 130 1.54 1.38 3.73
CA VAL A 130 1.00 0.40 2.76
C VAL A 130 0.94 1.02 1.37
N THR A 131 0.26 2.15 1.21
CA THR A 131 0.02 2.82 -0.07
C THR A 131 1.32 3.22 -0.77
N THR A 132 2.23 3.88 -0.06
CA THR A 132 3.53 4.31 -0.63
C THR A 132 4.38 3.12 -1.04
N SER A 133 4.39 2.04 -0.24
CA SER A 133 5.13 0.82 -0.55
C SER A 133 4.57 0.09 -1.77
N VAL A 134 3.25 -0.01 -1.90
CA VAL A 134 2.59 -0.64 -3.06
C VAL A 134 2.92 0.10 -4.35
N MET A 135 2.73 1.42 -4.38
CA MET A 135 3.04 2.25 -5.55
C MET A 135 4.50 2.15 -5.97
N ALA A 136 5.41 2.17 -5.00
CA ALA A 136 6.83 2.05 -5.25
C ALA A 136 7.21 0.65 -5.75
N MET A 137 6.59 -0.42 -5.24
CA MET A 137 6.83 -1.79 -5.72
C MET A 137 6.27 -2.02 -7.12
N ILE A 138 5.06 -1.54 -7.43
CA ILE A 138 4.50 -1.59 -8.79
C ILE A 138 5.45 -0.87 -9.75
N GLY A 139 5.94 0.32 -9.40
CA GLY A 139 6.85 1.09 -10.22
C GLY A 139 8.20 0.44 -10.48
N SER A 140 8.71 -0.37 -9.54
CA SER A 140 10.01 -1.04 -9.67
C SER A 140 9.97 -2.41 -10.35
N VAL A 141 8.84 -3.11 -10.27
CA VAL A 141 8.68 -4.49 -10.76
C VAL A 141 8.03 -4.54 -12.15
N PHE A 142 7.12 -3.63 -12.41
CA PHE A 142 6.38 -3.59 -13.67
C PHE A 142 6.86 -2.46 -14.56
N HIS A 143 7.11 -2.78 -15.86
CA HIS A 143 7.58 -1.83 -16.86
C HIS A 143 6.65 -1.83 -18.08
N GLY A 144 6.61 -0.72 -18.82
CA GLY A 144 5.82 -0.61 -20.05
C GLY A 144 4.32 -0.87 -19.86
N PRO A 145 3.67 -1.59 -20.78
CA PRO A 145 2.23 -1.86 -20.75
C PRO A 145 1.77 -2.65 -19.51
N ALA A 146 2.64 -3.49 -18.94
CA ALA A 146 2.34 -4.26 -17.74
C ALA A 146 2.21 -3.35 -16.51
N ARG A 147 2.98 -2.26 -16.42
CA ARG A 147 2.86 -1.25 -15.36
C ARG A 147 1.52 -0.53 -15.42
N ALA A 148 1.09 -0.13 -16.63
CA ALA A 148 -0.19 0.53 -16.80
C ALA A 148 -1.36 -0.37 -16.35
N ARG A 149 -1.33 -1.67 -16.67
CA ARG A 149 -2.31 -2.65 -16.20
C ARG A 149 -2.27 -2.84 -14.68
N ALA A 150 -1.08 -2.94 -14.08
CA ALA A 150 -0.93 -3.11 -12.64
C ALA A 150 -1.43 -1.89 -11.87
N VAL A 151 -1.18 -0.68 -12.35
CA VAL A 151 -1.72 0.56 -11.77
C VAL A 151 -3.24 0.64 -11.95
N GLY A 152 -3.77 0.26 -13.12
CA GLY A 152 -5.22 0.25 -13.35
C GLY A 152 -5.99 -0.77 -12.52
N LEU A 153 -5.35 -1.89 -12.11
CA LEU A 153 -5.94 -2.86 -11.17
C LEU A 153 -5.86 -2.37 -9.71
N TYR A 154 -4.93 -1.47 -9.41
CA TYR A 154 -4.77 -0.89 -8.08
C TYR A 154 -5.74 0.27 -7.83
N ALA A 155 -6.03 1.09 -8.84
CA ALA A 155 -6.90 2.27 -8.77
C ALA A 155 -8.38 1.90 -8.77
#